data_5bad1e4fe7e66560ef5146f0416b0160
#
_entry.id   5bad1e4fe7e66560ef5146f0416b0160
#
_cell.length_a   1.000
_cell.length_b   1.000
_cell.length_c   1.000
_cell.angle_alpha   90.00
_cell.angle_beta   90.00
_cell.angle_gamma   90.00
#
_symmetry.space_group_name_H-M   'P 1'
#
loop_
_entity.id
_entity.type
_entity.pdbx_description
1 polymer ?
#
loop_
_entity_poly.entity_id
_entity_poly.type
_entity_poly.pdbx_seq_one_letter_code
_entity_poly.pdbx_strand_id
1 'polypeptide(L)'
;MAKNLIIYYSRKGQNYVNGSIVSLKKGNTEICAEFIQKAVGGDLFEIETVKAYSEDYTTCTQEAQAELRAKERPELKRYLSSVADYDNVFVCGPCWWGTYPCAVFSQLEKLDWTGKNVFALMTHEGSGLGRCERDLQKTCKGAKVGRGLAVHGADAARSEGAVASWAKKCV
;
A
#
# COMPACT_ATOMS: atom_id res chain seq x y z
N MET A 1 10.23 -3.01 -22.98
CA MET A 1 9.14 -2.34 -22.23
C MET A 1 9.42 -2.47 -20.75
N ALA A 2 9.13 -1.40 -20.01
CA ALA A 2 9.27 -1.42 -18.56
C ALA A 2 8.32 -2.44 -17.93
N LYS A 3 8.81 -3.15 -16.91
CA LYS A 3 8.00 -4.10 -16.16
C LYS A 3 7.58 -3.48 -14.83
N ASN A 4 6.31 -3.62 -14.52
CA ASN A 4 5.67 -3.02 -13.36
C ASN A 4 5.27 -4.09 -12.34
N LEU A 5 5.45 -3.78 -11.06
CA LEU A 5 5.00 -4.57 -9.94
C LEU A 5 4.14 -3.69 -9.05
N ILE A 6 3.01 -4.22 -8.59
CA ILE A 6 2.14 -3.54 -7.65
C ILE A 6 2.08 -4.36 -6.36
N ILE A 7 2.75 -3.88 -5.33
CA ILE A 7 2.73 -4.48 -3.99
C ILE A 7 1.65 -3.76 -3.21
N TYR A 8 0.72 -4.49 -2.60
CA TYR A 8 -0.33 -3.86 -1.83
C TYR A 8 -0.73 -4.63 -0.58
N TYR A 9 -1.14 -3.88 0.42
CA TYR A 9 -1.87 -4.36 1.59
C TYR A 9 -3.25 -3.72 1.57
N SER A 10 -4.30 -4.51 1.78
CA SER A 10 -5.66 -4.01 1.79
C SER A 10 -6.47 -4.68 2.89
N ARG A 11 -7.38 -3.94 3.50
CA ARG A 11 -8.29 -4.46 4.52
C ARG A 11 -9.71 -4.51 3.99
N LYS A 12 -10.27 -5.71 3.88
CA LYS A 12 -11.71 -5.92 3.67
C LYS A 12 -12.41 -6.05 5.03
N GLY A 13 -13.72 -6.12 5.04
CA GLY A 13 -14.49 -6.17 6.26
C GLY A 13 -14.68 -4.78 6.86
N GLN A 14 -14.69 -4.70 8.18
CA GLN A 14 -14.90 -3.41 8.85
C GLN A 14 -13.81 -2.40 8.50
N ASN A 15 -14.24 -1.26 8.00
CA ASN A 15 -13.41 -0.13 7.65
C ASN A 15 -14.09 1.17 8.07
N TYR A 16 -13.30 2.20 8.32
CA TYR A 16 -13.82 3.54 8.55
C TYR A 16 -13.85 4.26 7.22
N VAL A 17 -15.03 4.64 6.77
CA VAL A 17 -15.23 5.30 5.49
C VAL A 17 -16.21 6.45 5.66
N ASN A 18 -15.77 7.64 5.36
CA ASN A 18 -16.60 8.85 5.36
C ASN A 18 -17.36 9.08 6.68
N GLY A 19 -16.66 8.86 7.80
CA GLY A 19 -17.22 9.11 9.14
C GLY A 19 -17.97 7.93 9.77
N SER A 20 -18.02 6.79 9.12
CA SER A 20 -18.75 5.63 9.63
C SER A 20 -17.97 4.33 9.45
N ILE A 21 -18.20 3.38 10.35
CA ILE A 21 -17.68 2.03 10.19
C ILE A 21 -18.63 1.28 9.25
N VAL A 22 -18.08 0.78 8.14
CA VAL A 22 -18.82 0.02 7.12
C VAL A 22 -18.10 -1.28 6.83
N SER A 23 -18.80 -2.26 6.26
CA SER A 23 -18.20 -3.52 5.83
C SER A 23 -17.93 -3.48 4.33
N LEU A 24 -16.67 -3.66 3.94
CA LEU A 24 -16.25 -3.67 2.55
C LEU A 24 -15.99 -5.10 2.09
N LYS A 25 -16.57 -5.48 0.96
CA LYS A 25 -16.30 -6.79 0.32
C LYS A 25 -14.87 -6.83 -0.23
N LYS A 26 -14.41 -5.72 -0.74
CA LYS A 26 -13.05 -5.52 -1.24
C LYS A 26 -12.51 -4.23 -0.62
N GLY A 27 -11.30 -4.29 -0.08
CA GLY A 27 -10.69 -3.12 0.54
C GLY A 27 -10.39 -2.03 -0.49
N ASN A 28 -10.37 -0.78 -0.03
CA ASN A 28 -10.15 0.38 -0.89
C ASN A 28 -8.80 0.33 -1.61
N THR A 29 -7.75 -0.12 -0.91
CA THR A 29 -6.41 -0.20 -1.50
C THR A 29 -6.36 -1.24 -2.62
N GLU A 30 -7.01 -2.38 -2.45
CA GLU A 30 -7.05 -3.42 -3.48
C GLU A 30 -7.71 -2.89 -4.75
N ILE A 31 -8.82 -2.15 -4.61
CA ILE A 31 -9.49 -1.50 -5.74
C ILE A 31 -8.51 -0.61 -6.51
N CYS A 32 -7.76 0.22 -5.80
CA CYS A 32 -6.78 1.11 -6.42
C CYS A 32 -5.62 0.34 -7.07
N ALA A 33 -5.14 -0.72 -6.43
CA ALA A 33 -4.08 -1.55 -6.99
C ALA A 33 -4.51 -2.20 -8.31
N GLU A 34 -5.74 -2.66 -8.39
CA GLU A 34 -6.30 -3.22 -9.63
C GLU A 34 -6.43 -2.16 -10.73
N PHE A 35 -6.77 -0.93 -10.37
CA PHE A 35 -6.80 0.19 -11.33
C PHE A 35 -5.42 0.50 -11.89
N ILE A 36 -4.37 0.43 -11.06
CA ILE A 36 -2.99 0.60 -11.54
C ILE A 36 -2.67 -0.50 -12.56
N GLN A 37 -2.93 -1.77 -12.21
CA GLN A 37 -2.66 -2.89 -13.10
C GLN A 37 -3.40 -2.75 -14.44
N LYS A 38 -4.65 -2.35 -14.40
CA LYS A 38 -5.46 -2.12 -15.60
C LYS A 38 -4.85 -1.02 -16.49
N ALA A 39 -4.30 0.02 -15.87
CA ALA A 39 -3.77 1.18 -16.58
C ALA A 39 -2.40 0.93 -17.20
N VAL A 40 -1.49 0.28 -16.50
CA VAL A 40 -0.08 0.15 -16.90
C VAL A 40 0.39 -1.30 -17.06
N GLY A 41 -0.44 -2.27 -16.72
CA GLY A 41 -0.05 -3.67 -16.71
C GLY A 41 0.84 -4.01 -15.53
N GLY A 42 1.35 -5.23 -15.51
CA GLY A 42 2.26 -5.72 -14.47
C GLY A 42 1.63 -6.73 -13.54
N ASP A 43 2.39 -7.09 -12.53
CA ASP A 43 2.00 -8.12 -11.58
C ASP A 43 1.51 -7.51 -10.27
N LEU A 44 0.50 -8.14 -9.67
CA LEU A 44 0.00 -7.80 -8.34
C LEU A 44 0.63 -8.73 -7.31
N PHE A 45 1.06 -8.18 -6.20
CA PHE A 45 1.50 -8.95 -5.04
C PHE A 45 0.78 -8.45 -3.79
N GLU A 46 -0.06 -9.30 -3.20
CA GLU A 46 -0.80 -8.99 -1.99
C GLU A 46 0.01 -9.35 -0.75
N ILE A 47 0.15 -8.39 0.15
CA ILE A 47 0.76 -8.61 1.47
C ILE A 47 -0.33 -9.13 2.40
N GLU A 48 -0.10 -10.32 2.96
CA GLU A 48 -0.98 -10.95 3.93
C GLU A 48 -0.19 -11.37 5.16
N THR A 49 -0.69 -11.00 6.35
CA THR A 49 -0.05 -11.39 7.60
C THR A 49 -0.48 -12.80 8.01
N VAL A 50 0.45 -13.54 8.63
CA VAL A 50 0.13 -14.86 9.22
C VAL A 50 -0.91 -14.71 10.30
N LYS A 51 -0.71 -13.73 11.20
CA LYS A 51 -1.68 -13.40 12.25
C LYS A 51 -2.67 -12.38 11.72
N ALA A 52 -3.94 -12.73 11.68
CA ALA A 52 -4.98 -11.81 11.25
C ALA A 52 -5.18 -10.69 12.29
N TYR A 53 -5.44 -9.48 11.80
CA TYR A 53 -5.93 -8.40 12.66
C TYR A 53 -7.38 -8.67 13.04
N SER A 54 -7.82 -8.07 14.16
CA SER A 54 -9.20 -8.18 14.60
C SER A 54 -10.17 -7.74 13.50
N GLU A 55 -11.29 -8.44 13.41
CA GLU A 55 -12.38 -8.04 12.51
C GLU A 55 -13.03 -6.74 12.99
N ASP A 56 -13.01 -6.50 14.30
CA ASP A 56 -13.49 -5.25 14.90
C ASP A 56 -12.54 -4.11 14.53
N TYR A 57 -13.07 -3.07 13.88
CA TYR A 57 -12.27 -1.96 13.38
C TYR A 57 -11.49 -1.26 14.49
N THR A 58 -12.15 -0.91 15.59
CA THR A 58 -11.51 -0.20 16.71
C THR A 58 -10.37 -1.01 17.30
N THR A 59 -10.58 -2.32 17.51
CA THR A 59 -9.54 -3.21 18.02
C THR A 59 -8.37 -3.29 17.05
N CYS A 60 -8.65 -3.38 15.75
CA CYS A 60 -7.60 -3.37 14.72
C CYS A 60 -6.76 -2.09 14.78
N THR A 61 -7.37 -0.93 15.00
CA THR A 61 -6.62 0.33 15.11
C THR A 61 -5.68 0.32 16.32
N GLN A 62 -6.09 -0.31 17.41
CA GLN A 62 -5.26 -0.44 18.60
C GLN A 62 -4.11 -1.40 18.39
N GLU A 63 -4.36 -2.52 17.74
CA GLU A 63 -3.32 -3.48 17.35
C GLU A 63 -2.27 -2.81 16.44
N ALA A 64 -2.74 -2.06 15.45
CA ALA A 64 -1.87 -1.34 14.52
C ALA A 64 -1.02 -0.29 15.23
N GLN A 65 -1.59 0.44 16.19
CA GLN A 65 -0.85 1.44 16.95
C GLN A 65 0.24 0.79 17.81
N ALA A 66 -0.07 -0.33 18.47
CA ALA A 66 0.89 -1.06 19.27
C ALA A 66 2.05 -1.58 18.41
N GLU A 67 1.76 -2.13 17.22
CA GLU A 67 2.79 -2.58 16.29
C GLU A 67 3.71 -1.43 15.87
N LEU A 68 3.13 -0.29 15.55
CA LEU A 68 3.90 0.87 15.09
C LEU A 68 4.82 1.40 16.20
N ARG A 69 4.31 1.50 17.42
CA ARG A 69 5.09 1.95 18.58
C ARG A 69 6.24 1.00 18.90
N ALA A 70 6.00 -0.30 18.77
CA ALA A 70 7.00 -1.33 19.01
C ALA A 70 7.92 -1.56 17.80
N LYS A 71 7.67 -0.90 16.68
CA LYS A 71 8.38 -1.09 15.41
C LYS A 71 8.37 -2.56 14.98
N GLU A 72 7.24 -3.23 15.17
CA GLU A 72 7.09 -4.63 14.79
C GLU A 72 7.10 -4.82 13.30
N ARG A 73 7.52 -6.02 12.88
CA ARG A 73 7.47 -6.47 11.48
C ARG A 73 6.71 -7.79 11.45
N PRO A 74 5.36 -7.73 11.32
CA PRO A 74 4.54 -8.93 11.30
C PRO A 74 5.01 -9.94 10.26
N GLU A 75 4.97 -11.21 10.62
CA GLU A 75 5.29 -12.28 9.67
C GLU A 75 4.22 -12.36 8.60
N LEU A 76 4.67 -12.54 7.35
CA LEU A 76 3.80 -12.64 6.19
C LEU A 76 3.62 -14.08 5.76
N LYS A 77 2.46 -14.40 5.18
CA LYS A 77 2.17 -15.74 4.65
C LYS A 77 3.10 -16.10 3.50
N ARG A 78 3.56 -15.11 2.75
CA ARG A 78 4.53 -15.27 1.65
C ARG A 78 5.30 -13.98 1.45
N TYR A 79 6.49 -14.11 0.86
CA TYR A 79 7.36 -12.99 0.57
C TYR A 79 7.80 -13.04 -0.88
N LEU A 80 7.95 -11.85 -1.50
CA LEU A 80 8.76 -11.72 -2.70
C LEU A 80 10.23 -11.85 -2.29
N SER A 81 10.98 -12.63 -3.04
CA SER A 81 12.42 -12.78 -2.80
C SER A 81 13.24 -11.75 -3.56
N SER A 82 12.69 -11.14 -4.61
CA SER A 82 13.41 -10.21 -5.47
C SER A 82 12.46 -9.31 -6.24
N VAL A 83 12.94 -8.09 -6.55
CA VAL A 83 12.29 -7.19 -7.50
C VAL A 83 13.18 -6.97 -8.74
N ALA A 84 14.17 -7.84 -8.94
CA ALA A 84 15.15 -7.68 -10.01
C ALA A 84 14.52 -7.59 -11.40
N ASP A 85 13.42 -8.30 -11.62
CA ASP A 85 12.73 -8.35 -12.92
C ASP A 85 11.86 -7.11 -13.22
N TYR A 86 11.74 -6.19 -12.26
CA TYR A 86 10.85 -5.03 -12.39
C TYR A 86 11.64 -3.74 -12.44
N ASP A 87 11.13 -2.79 -13.21
CA ASP A 87 11.69 -1.44 -13.30
C ASP A 87 10.96 -0.48 -12.36
N ASN A 88 9.64 -0.61 -12.31
CA ASN A 88 8.77 0.26 -11.54
C ASN A 88 7.98 -0.55 -10.52
N VAL A 89 7.95 -0.08 -9.29
CA VAL A 89 7.22 -0.72 -8.20
C VAL A 89 6.28 0.29 -7.56
N PHE A 90 4.99 -0.02 -7.61
CA PHE A 90 3.96 0.72 -6.90
C PHE A 90 3.76 0.07 -5.54
N VAL A 91 3.77 0.86 -4.48
CA VAL A 91 3.51 0.39 -3.12
C VAL A 91 2.20 1.02 -2.67
N CYS A 92 1.20 0.19 -2.42
CA CYS A 92 -0.16 0.62 -2.10
C CYS A 92 -0.56 0.12 -0.72
N GLY A 93 -1.14 0.99 0.08
CA GLY A 93 -1.63 0.62 1.40
C GLY A 93 -2.51 1.69 2.01
N PRO A 94 -3.27 1.33 3.04
CA PRO A 94 -4.04 2.31 3.80
C PRO A 94 -3.13 3.11 4.72
N CYS A 95 -3.60 4.29 5.11
CA CYS A 95 -2.93 5.10 6.11
C CYS A 95 -3.29 4.59 7.51
N TRP A 96 -2.35 3.91 8.14
CA TRP A 96 -2.49 3.43 9.50
C TRP A 96 -1.56 4.23 10.42
N TRP A 97 -2.15 5.18 11.14
CA TRP A 97 -1.39 6.05 12.04
C TRP A 97 -0.31 6.87 11.33
N GLY A 98 -0.62 7.36 10.13
CA GLY A 98 0.21 8.30 9.38
C GLY A 98 1.22 7.66 8.43
N THR A 99 1.25 6.33 8.31
CA THR A 99 2.13 5.61 7.40
C THR A 99 1.45 4.32 6.93
N TYR A 100 2.16 3.48 6.17
CA TYR A 100 1.66 2.15 5.83
C TYR A 100 1.58 1.24 7.05
N PRO A 101 0.71 0.20 7.02
CA PRO A 101 0.77 -0.87 8.01
C PRO A 101 2.19 -1.44 8.12
N CYS A 102 2.59 -1.85 9.33
CA CYS A 102 3.93 -2.42 9.55
C CYS A 102 4.21 -3.63 8.65
N ALA A 103 3.18 -4.38 8.28
CA ALA A 103 3.30 -5.53 7.38
C ALA A 103 3.89 -5.15 6.01
N VAL A 104 3.61 -3.95 5.52
CA VAL A 104 4.20 -3.46 4.26
C VAL A 104 5.72 -3.41 4.38
N PHE A 105 6.21 -2.86 5.46
CA PHE A 105 7.66 -2.77 5.71
C PHE A 105 8.29 -4.14 5.96
N SER A 106 7.53 -5.12 6.48
CA SER A 106 8.01 -6.51 6.59
C SER A 106 8.48 -7.04 5.24
N GLN A 107 7.77 -6.72 4.16
CA GLN A 107 8.14 -7.13 2.81
C GLN A 107 9.25 -6.25 2.23
N LEU A 108 9.09 -4.92 2.31
CA LEU A 108 9.98 -3.99 1.63
C LEU A 108 11.42 -4.09 2.13
N GLU A 109 11.60 -4.33 3.42
CA GLU A 109 12.94 -4.40 4.03
C GLU A 109 13.76 -5.60 3.55
N LYS A 110 13.14 -6.59 2.92
CA LYS A 110 13.82 -7.81 2.44
C LYS A 110 14.31 -7.71 1.00
N LEU A 111 14.09 -6.58 0.33
CA LEU A 111 14.34 -6.44 -1.10
C LEU A 111 15.48 -5.48 -1.39
N ASP A 112 16.18 -5.73 -2.50
CA ASP A 112 17.19 -4.82 -3.02
C ASP A 112 16.52 -3.83 -3.97
N TRP A 113 16.55 -2.56 -3.60
CA TRP A 113 15.86 -1.49 -4.29
C TRP A 113 16.75 -0.69 -5.25
N THR A 114 18.00 -1.08 -5.38
CA THR A 114 18.97 -0.36 -6.20
C THR A 114 18.49 -0.20 -7.64
N GLY A 115 18.41 1.03 -8.10
CA GLY A 115 18.01 1.35 -9.48
C GLY A 115 16.53 1.26 -9.79
N LYS A 116 15.68 1.01 -8.79
CA LYS A 116 14.23 0.90 -9.01
C LYS A 116 13.55 2.25 -8.89
N ASN A 117 12.44 2.40 -9.62
CA ASN A 117 11.52 3.53 -9.42
C ASN A 117 10.39 3.05 -8.52
N VAL A 118 10.11 3.81 -7.46
CA VAL A 118 9.10 3.45 -6.45
C VAL A 118 8.08 4.58 -6.33
N PHE A 119 6.81 4.21 -6.33
CA PHE A 119 5.69 5.17 -6.28
C PHE A 119 4.69 4.74 -5.21
N ALA A 120 4.30 5.68 -4.36
CA ALA A 120 3.35 5.43 -3.28
C ALA A 120 1.93 5.71 -3.73
N LEU A 121 1.01 4.78 -3.41
CA LEU A 121 -0.42 5.07 -3.39
C LEU A 121 -0.92 4.80 -1.98
N MET A 122 -1.62 5.75 -1.37
CA MET A 122 -2.16 5.60 -0.03
C MET A 122 -3.64 5.93 -0.01
N THR A 123 -4.44 5.00 0.48
CA THR A 123 -5.86 5.25 0.77
C THR A 123 -5.96 5.78 2.19
N HIS A 124 -6.82 6.76 2.41
CA HIS A 124 -6.91 7.48 3.69
C HIS A 124 -8.31 8.00 3.97
N GLU A 125 -8.51 8.50 5.19
CA GLU A 125 -9.76 9.13 5.62
C GLU A 125 -9.55 10.60 6.04
N GLY A 126 -8.53 11.26 5.50
CA GLY A 126 -8.28 12.69 5.74
C GLY A 126 -6.81 13.05 5.93
N SER A 127 -5.93 12.05 6.11
CA SER A 127 -4.50 12.29 6.37
C SER A 127 -3.64 12.41 5.10
N GLY A 128 -4.22 12.16 3.93
CA GLY A 128 -3.47 12.18 2.68
C GLY A 128 -2.39 11.10 2.65
N LEU A 129 -1.21 11.44 2.16
CA LEU A 129 -0.07 10.51 2.09
C LEU A 129 0.63 10.28 3.44
N GLY A 130 0.28 11.08 4.47
CA GLY A 130 1.01 11.00 5.72
C GLY A 130 2.52 11.15 5.51
N ARG A 131 3.30 10.25 6.09
CA ARG A 131 4.75 10.21 5.89
C ARG A 131 5.21 9.02 5.02
N CYS A 132 4.32 8.42 4.24
CA CYS A 132 4.65 7.21 3.51
C CYS A 132 5.75 7.41 2.46
N GLU A 133 5.78 8.53 1.77
CA GLU A 133 6.85 8.80 0.80
C GLU A 133 8.21 8.87 1.49
N ARG A 134 8.30 9.54 2.63
CA ARG A 134 9.52 9.61 3.42
C ARG A 134 9.94 8.23 3.94
N ASP A 135 8.98 7.45 4.41
CA ASP A 135 9.26 6.11 4.91
C ASP A 135 9.72 5.17 3.79
N LEU A 136 9.15 5.32 2.58
CA LEU A 136 9.64 4.58 1.41
C LEU A 136 11.08 4.99 1.04
N GLN A 137 11.41 6.27 1.10
CA GLN A 137 12.78 6.72 0.84
C GLN A 137 13.78 6.10 1.82
N LYS A 138 13.39 5.96 3.08
CA LYS A 138 14.25 5.34 4.11
C LYS A 138 14.37 3.83 3.92
N THR A 139 13.28 3.16 3.55
CA THR A 139 13.22 1.70 3.46
C THR A 139 13.78 1.21 2.14
N CYS A 140 13.44 1.86 1.04
CA CYS A 140 13.82 1.46 -0.31
C CYS A 140 15.12 2.16 -0.74
N LYS A 141 16.19 1.96 0.01
CA LYS A 141 17.48 2.61 -0.27
C LYS A 141 17.99 2.23 -1.65
N GLY A 142 18.42 3.23 -2.40
CA GLY A 142 18.90 3.05 -3.77
C GLY A 142 17.81 3.20 -4.82
N ALA A 143 16.56 3.26 -4.43
CA ALA A 143 15.44 3.53 -5.34
C ALA A 143 15.25 5.04 -5.51
N LYS A 144 14.66 5.39 -6.65
CA LYS A 144 14.14 6.73 -6.89
C LYS A 144 12.65 6.72 -6.52
N VAL A 145 12.29 7.42 -5.46
CA VAL A 145 10.90 7.54 -5.02
C VAL A 145 10.28 8.73 -5.73
N GLY A 146 9.30 8.46 -6.57
CA GLY A 146 8.57 9.48 -7.31
C GLY A 146 7.40 10.05 -6.52
N ARG A 147 6.63 10.91 -7.20
CA ARG A 147 5.46 11.55 -6.58
C ARG A 147 4.34 10.53 -6.37
N GLY A 148 3.85 10.42 -5.15
CA GLY A 148 2.75 9.53 -4.77
C GLY A 148 1.36 10.11 -5.07
N LEU A 149 0.36 9.27 -4.88
CA LEU A 149 -1.05 9.61 -5.00
C LEU A 149 -1.80 9.23 -3.73
N ALA A 150 -2.51 10.19 -3.16
CA ALA A 150 -3.43 9.94 -2.06
C ALA A 150 -4.85 9.77 -2.60
N VAL A 151 -5.57 8.75 -2.13
CA VAL A 151 -6.96 8.49 -2.53
C VAL A 151 -7.82 8.42 -1.28
N HIS A 152 -8.80 9.30 -1.15
CA HIS A 152 -9.76 9.24 -0.05
C HIS A 152 -10.56 7.94 -0.16
N GLY A 153 -10.69 7.20 0.93
CA GLY A 153 -11.33 5.87 0.92
C GLY A 153 -12.73 5.86 0.33
N ALA A 154 -13.53 6.89 0.65
CA ALA A 154 -14.89 7.02 0.11
C ALA A 154 -14.93 7.16 -1.42
N ASP A 155 -13.84 7.60 -2.01
CA ASP A 155 -13.74 7.84 -3.46
C ASP A 155 -13.03 6.69 -4.21
N ALA A 156 -12.53 5.69 -3.50
CA ALA A 156 -11.72 4.63 -4.11
C ALA A 156 -12.40 3.97 -5.32
N ALA A 157 -13.65 3.60 -5.20
CA ALA A 157 -14.38 2.94 -6.29
C ALA A 157 -14.56 3.84 -7.53
N ARG A 158 -14.49 5.16 -7.34
CA ARG A 158 -14.66 6.16 -8.41
C ARG A 158 -13.32 6.77 -8.85
N SER A 159 -12.21 6.25 -8.35
CA SER A 159 -10.89 6.84 -8.57
C SER A 159 -10.16 6.32 -9.81
N GLU A 160 -10.78 5.47 -10.61
CA GLU A 160 -10.11 4.80 -11.73
C GLU A 160 -9.40 5.80 -12.65
N GLY A 161 -10.09 6.87 -13.06
CA GLY A 161 -9.51 7.88 -13.93
C GLY A 161 -8.29 8.59 -13.34
N ALA A 162 -8.39 8.99 -12.08
CA ALA A 162 -7.28 9.67 -11.39
C ALA A 162 -6.10 8.72 -11.18
N VAL A 163 -6.36 7.49 -10.76
CA VAL A 163 -5.32 6.48 -10.55
C VAL A 163 -4.64 6.13 -11.87
N ALA A 164 -5.41 5.89 -12.92
CA ALA A 164 -4.87 5.55 -14.24
C ALA A 164 -4.00 6.70 -14.79
N SER A 165 -4.47 7.92 -14.71
CA SER A 165 -3.73 9.09 -15.19
C SER A 165 -2.40 9.24 -14.44
N TRP A 166 -2.42 9.12 -13.12
CA TRP A 166 -1.21 9.17 -12.30
C TRP A 166 -0.25 8.04 -12.62
N ALA A 167 -0.74 6.79 -12.67
CA ALA A 167 0.10 5.62 -12.91
C ALA A 167 0.80 5.69 -14.28
N LYS A 168 0.09 6.14 -15.32
CA LYS A 168 0.66 6.31 -16.65
C LYS A 168 1.76 7.36 -16.71
N LYS A 169 1.70 8.37 -15.85
CA LYS A 169 2.76 9.39 -15.75
C LYS A 169 3.99 8.88 -15.01
N CYS A 170 3.84 7.83 -14.19
CA CYS A 170 4.93 7.25 -13.42
C CYS A 170 5.85 6.38 -14.29
N VAL A 171 5.32 5.75 -15.33
CA VAL A 171 6.04 4.74 -16.13
C VAL A 171 6.32 5.18 -17.54
#